data_394f70379276748ba00f9a652e736d43
#
_entry.id   394f70379276748ba00f9a652e736d43
#
_cell.length_a   1.000
_cell.length_b   1.000
_cell.length_c   1.000
_cell.angle_alpha   90.00
_cell.angle_beta   90.00
_cell.angle_gamma   90.00
#
_symmetry.space_group_name_H-M   'P 1'
#
loop_
_entity.id
_entity.type
_entity.pdbx_description
1 polymer ?
#
loop_
_entity_poly.entity_id
_entity_poly.type
_entity_poly.pdbx_seq_one_letter_code
_entity_poly.pdbx_strand_id
1 'polypeptide(L)'
;MKWALWVVALLAGPLFAADPSTCACGKNPPPPPPPRELTPYALEPDDMRPYSNFKTAYYYHYTKLVEYNGAARDVPTVPASDVDEVRIGFLGPIYQHKDIKLGTAMLIGAQMAIAEANARGGYGGKPFVLKIHNDGALWGSSSNEIVKMTYDEKVWAMLGSISGDSTHIALRVSLRSELPIVNGAATDPTIPETIIPWYFTTLQDDRVQCYTLARHIYTELGLKRIAILRINDRYGRLGVGKFKDASRRLGHPVIIEQKFMPGEMDMRKQLHVIEDSRVDGILVWADSHEAGAILKQMNEAGMKQRVFGSFRTYGDDLFKNAGAAAEGFQFVYPYDPLRSDPVWVDFQKRYEAKYGLKVTAFSALSYDTMNVLLDAICRSGLNRGIIRDTLYGITEYDGVTGHMKFDPNAKNVMPLYLGTVGRDGAVKFRVATMGKQQAAYTNPNEQPYARVGEDGVDFSGPATSDLKTGELRIGVFGPNAGKLVAGIKQDGFRLIPVPSEQNWGKSSTALVELVYKDKVAGIIATDRASAHLAAQIAVKTFVPVIALSSDKTLTSTNIPWIFRLPPDTPVEEAVRAMVEAVHKGGLNRGAIRTELASGDLIAGKFRFESTGELR
;
A
#
# COMPACT_ATOMS: atom_id res chain seq x y z
N MET A 1 -62.22 -7.98 31.24
CA MET A 1 -61.16 -8.49 30.33
C MET A 1 -60.06 -7.44 30.25
N LYS A 2 -58.94 -7.67 30.98
CA LYS A 2 -57.81 -6.75 31.08
C LYS A 2 -56.76 -7.20 30.10
N TRP A 3 -56.40 -6.36 29.14
CA TRP A 3 -55.26 -6.57 28.24
C TRP A 3 -54.03 -5.98 28.90
N ALA A 4 -53.05 -6.84 29.23
CA ALA A 4 -51.75 -6.43 29.72
C ALA A 4 -50.83 -6.13 28.54
N LEU A 5 -50.43 -4.87 28.37
CA LEU A 5 -49.33 -4.48 27.46
C LEU A 5 -47.99 -4.87 28.14
N TRP A 6 -47.26 -5.78 27.49
CA TRP A 6 -45.86 -6.01 27.80
C TRP A 6 -45.02 -4.93 27.10
N VAL A 7 -44.49 -4.02 27.87
CA VAL A 7 -43.44 -3.11 27.42
C VAL A 7 -42.12 -3.86 27.52
N VAL A 8 -41.56 -4.25 26.38
CA VAL A 8 -40.19 -4.73 26.31
C VAL A 8 -39.29 -3.50 26.42
N ALA A 9 -38.75 -3.27 27.60
CA ALA A 9 -37.68 -2.32 27.81
C ALA A 9 -36.40 -2.90 27.17
N LEU A 10 -36.01 -2.41 26.01
CA LEU A 10 -34.67 -2.55 25.48
C LEU A 10 -33.72 -1.80 26.42
N LEU A 11 -33.07 -2.54 27.29
CA LEU A 11 -31.88 -2.09 28.01
C LEU A 11 -30.76 -1.89 27.01
N ALA A 12 -30.67 -0.70 26.42
CA ALA A 12 -29.43 -0.21 25.86
C ALA A 12 -28.47 -0.04 27.05
N GLY A 13 -27.63 -1.04 27.29
CA GLY A 13 -26.51 -0.89 28.19
C GLY A 13 -25.62 0.24 27.67
N PRO A 14 -25.04 1.05 28.58
CA PRO A 14 -24.12 2.08 28.14
C PRO A 14 -22.96 1.40 27.36
N LEU A 15 -22.75 1.79 26.12
CA LEU A 15 -21.51 1.59 25.40
C LEU A 15 -20.43 2.29 26.23
N PHE A 16 -19.72 1.51 27.03
CA PHE A 16 -18.53 1.98 27.71
C PHE A 16 -17.50 2.27 26.61
N ALA A 17 -17.34 3.54 26.26
CA ALA A 17 -16.05 4.00 25.82
C ALA A 17 -15.04 3.46 26.84
N ALA A 18 -14.17 2.56 26.44
CA ALA A 18 -13.19 1.98 27.34
C ALA A 18 -12.45 3.14 28.00
N ASP A 19 -12.60 3.27 29.31
CA ASP A 19 -11.89 4.29 30.09
C ASP A 19 -10.39 4.10 29.80
N PRO A 20 -9.73 5.06 29.15
CA PRO A 20 -8.32 4.92 28.81
C PRO A 20 -7.42 4.85 30.06
N SER A 21 -7.99 4.99 31.26
CA SER A 21 -7.26 4.93 32.53
C SER A 21 -6.99 3.51 33.07
N THR A 22 -7.63 2.48 32.50
CA THR A 22 -7.45 1.10 32.96
C THR A 22 -6.89 0.19 31.88
N CYS A 23 -5.62 0.34 31.57
CA CYS A 23 -4.88 -0.67 30.84
C CYS A 23 -4.74 -1.91 31.73
N ALA A 24 -5.64 -2.88 31.57
CA ALA A 24 -5.55 -4.17 32.26
C ALA A 24 -4.50 -5.05 31.59
N CYS A 25 -3.25 -4.58 31.58
CA CYS A 25 -2.15 -5.29 30.97
C CYS A 25 -2.05 -6.72 31.53
N GLY A 26 -2.23 -7.71 30.69
CA GLY A 26 -1.81 -9.08 30.93
C GLY A 26 -2.76 -10.01 31.68
N LYS A 27 -4.06 -9.70 31.81
CA LYS A 27 -4.92 -10.55 32.67
C LYS A 27 -5.59 -11.74 31.99
N ASN A 28 -5.83 -11.76 30.72
CA ASN A 28 -6.23 -12.95 29.95
C ASN A 28 -5.94 -12.71 28.46
N PRO A 29 -5.31 -13.62 27.75
CA PRO A 29 -5.19 -13.48 26.31
C PRO A 29 -6.61 -13.42 25.70
N PRO A 30 -6.84 -12.53 24.73
CA PRO A 30 -8.13 -12.50 24.06
C PRO A 30 -8.42 -13.84 23.37
N PRO A 31 -9.70 -14.18 23.17
CA PRO A 31 -10.05 -15.36 22.40
C PRO A 31 -9.41 -15.31 21.02
N PRO A 32 -9.16 -16.44 20.37
CA PRO A 32 -8.69 -16.46 19.00
C PRO A 32 -9.68 -15.70 18.12
N PRO A 33 -9.20 -14.89 17.16
CA PRO A 33 -10.07 -14.20 16.23
C PRO A 33 -10.92 -15.22 15.45
N PRO A 34 -12.10 -14.84 14.99
CA PRO A 34 -12.90 -15.69 14.13
C PRO A 34 -12.13 -16.09 12.88
N PRO A 35 -12.48 -17.19 12.21
CA PRO A 35 -11.88 -17.56 10.94
C PRO A 35 -11.91 -16.39 9.96
N ARG A 36 -10.78 -16.14 9.29
CA ARG A 36 -10.67 -15.04 8.33
C ARG A 36 -11.62 -15.26 7.15
N GLU A 37 -12.28 -14.20 6.75
CA GLU A 37 -12.90 -14.14 5.43
C GLU A 37 -11.76 -14.13 4.37
N LEU A 38 -11.72 -15.16 3.55
CA LEU A 38 -10.70 -15.32 2.51
C LEU A 38 -11.01 -14.52 1.23
N THR A 39 -12.13 -13.83 1.21
CA THR A 39 -12.52 -12.92 0.14
C THR A 39 -12.27 -11.48 0.60
N PRO A 40 -11.19 -10.80 0.18
CA PRO A 40 -10.81 -9.47 0.72
C PRO A 40 -11.86 -8.36 0.53
N TYR A 41 -12.90 -8.64 -0.22
CA TYR A 41 -13.97 -7.67 -0.52
C TYR A 41 -15.35 -8.14 -0.05
N ALA A 42 -15.41 -9.09 0.88
CA ALA A 42 -16.68 -9.70 1.31
C ALA A 42 -17.69 -8.66 1.83
N LEU A 43 -17.21 -7.67 2.57
CA LEU A 43 -18.05 -6.62 3.17
C LEU A 43 -18.13 -5.34 2.30
N GLU A 44 -17.46 -5.30 1.18
CA GLU A 44 -17.54 -4.14 0.29
C GLU A 44 -18.80 -4.19 -0.59
N PRO A 45 -19.35 -3.03 -0.98
CA PRO A 45 -20.44 -2.95 -1.94
C PRO A 45 -20.12 -3.69 -3.25
N ASP A 46 -21.11 -4.27 -3.89
CA ASP A 46 -20.92 -5.10 -5.09
C ASP A 46 -20.23 -4.35 -6.24
N ASP A 47 -20.48 -3.05 -6.37
CA ASP A 47 -19.87 -2.19 -7.37
C ASP A 47 -18.39 -1.88 -7.10
N MET A 48 -17.91 -2.15 -5.88
CA MET A 48 -16.51 -2.02 -5.51
C MET A 48 -15.73 -3.34 -5.59
N ARG A 49 -16.44 -4.46 -5.66
CA ARG A 49 -15.80 -5.76 -5.76
C ARG A 49 -15.13 -5.95 -7.12
N PRO A 50 -14.01 -6.65 -7.17
CA PRO A 50 -13.44 -7.10 -8.43
C PRO A 50 -14.45 -7.92 -9.24
N TYR A 51 -14.25 -8.02 -10.54
CA TYR A 51 -15.02 -8.95 -11.37
C TYR A 51 -14.89 -10.39 -10.86
N SER A 52 -15.87 -11.23 -11.13
CA SER A 52 -15.92 -12.60 -10.60
C SER A 52 -14.69 -13.45 -10.95
N ASN A 53 -14.11 -13.25 -12.12
CA ASN A 53 -12.90 -13.93 -12.57
C ASN A 53 -11.63 -13.48 -11.82
N PHE A 54 -11.65 -12.32 -11.19
CA PHE A 54 -10.55 -11.83 -10.36
C PHE A 54 -10.16 -12.79 -9.24
N LYS A 55 -11.14 -13.41 -8.59
CA LYS A 55 -10.90 -14.34 -7.49
C LYS A 55 -9.98 -15.50 -7.86
N THR A 56 -10.10 -16.01 -9.07
CA THR A 56 -9.46 -17.26 -9.46
C THR A 56 -7.96 -17.14 -9.56
N ALA A 57 -7.46 -16.07 -10.16
CA ALA A 57 -6.02 -15.93 -10.39
C ALA A 57 -5.28 -15.34 -9.19
N TYR A 58 -5.92 -14.41 -8.48
CA TYR A 58 -5.23 -13.61 -7.47
C TYR A 58 -5.34 -14.16 -6.06
N TYR A 59 -6.56 -14.33 -5.57
CA TYR A 59 -6.80 -14.76 -4.21
C TYR A 59 -6.39 -16.17 -3.91
N TYR A 60 -6.63 -17.07 -4.87
CA TYR A 60 -6.38 -18.47 -4.66
C TYR A 60 -4.92 -18.75 -4.28
N HIS A 61 -4.01 -18.06 -4.91
CA HIS A 61 -2.59 -18.19 -4.60
C HIS A 61 -2.24 -17.62 -3.22
N TYR A 62 -2.77 -16.44 -2.90
CA TYR A 62 -2.49 -15.81 -1.61
C TYR A 62 -3.09 -16.58 -0.44
N THR A 63 -4.36 -16.93 -0.50
CA THR A 63 -5.06 -17.60 0.59
C THR A 63 -4.45 -18.94 0.95
N LYS A 64 -3.94 -19.68 -0.04
CA LYS A 64 -3.30 -20.98 0.20
C LYS A 64 -1.88 -20.90 0.75
N LEU A 65 -1.15 -19.87 0.40
CA LEU A 65 0.30 -19.80 0.64
C LEU A 65 0.68 -18.88 1.82
N VAL A 66 -0.24 -18.04 2.25
CA VAL A 66 -0.03 -17.11 3.37
C VAL A 66 -1.02 -17.33 4.51
N GLU A 67 -1.63 -18.50 4.57
CA GLU A 67 -2.56 -18.85 5.63
C GLU A 67 -1.87 -18.79 7.00
N TYR A 68 -2.54 -18.12 7.93
CA TYR A 68 -2.13 -18.06 9.31
C TYR A 68 -2.83 -19.18 10.09
N ASN A 69 -2.07 -20.14 10.58
CA ASN A 69 -2.58 -21.30 11.31
C ASN A 69 -2.61 -21.13 12.84
N GLY A 70 -2.14 -19.99 13.34
CA GLY A 70 -2.11 -19.70 14.78
C GLY A 70 -0.87 -20.18 15.52
N ALA A 71 0.06 -20.88 14.87
CA ALA A 71 1.24 -21.45 15.54
C ALA A 71 2.12 -20.39 16.24
N ALA A 72 2.13 -19.15 15.76
CA ALA A 72 2.85 -18.05 16.40
C ALA A 72 2.37 -17.75 17.83
N ARG A 73 1.16 -18.17 18.20
CA ARG A 73 0.63 -18.04 19.56
C ARG A 73 1.30 -18.97 20.57
N ASP A 74 1.81 -20.11 20.09
CA ASP A 74 2.40 -21.16 20.94
C ASP A 74 3.76 -20.75 21.50
N VAL A 75 4.34 -19.67 20.97
CA VAL A 75 5.54 -19.05 21.56
C VAL A 75 5.18 -18.48 22.93
N PRO A 76 5.98 -18.75 23.98
CA PRO A 76 5.70 -18.23 25.31
C PRO A 76 5.60 -16.70 25.32
N THR A 77 4.57 -16.17 26.00
CA THR A 77 4.43 -14.74 26.22
C THR A 77 5.53 -14.27 27.17
N VAL A 78 6.24 -13.21 26.80
CA VAL A 78 7.28 -12.62 27.64
C VAL A 78 6.62 -11.77 28.73
N PRO A 79 6.90 -12.04 30.02
CA PRO A 79 6.33 -11.24 31.10
C PRO A 79 6.95 -9.84 31.15
N ALA A 80 6.20 -8.86 31.68
CA ALA A 80 6.68 -7.48 31.83
C ALA A 80 7.93 -7.36 32.70
N SER A 81 8.13 -8.28 33.65
CA SER A 81 9.35 -8.35 34.47
C SER A 81 10.64 -8.58 33.67
N ASP A 82 10.53 -9.25 32.52
CA ASP A 82 11.67 -9.72 31.73
C ASP A 82 12.09 -8.73 30.65
N VAL A 83 11.45 -7.56 30.60
CA VAL A 83 11.79 -6.47 29.68
C VAL A 83 12.02 -5.17 30.45
N ASP A 84 12.94 -4.34 29.97
CA ASP A 84 13.12 -2.99 30.48
C ASP A 84 12.21 -1.98 29.76
N GLU A 85 11.92 -2.24 28.50
CA GLU A 85 11.10 -1.40 27.62
C GLU A 85 10.32 -2.26 26.62
N VAL A 86 9.15 -1.76 26.18
CA VAL A 86 8.38 -2.37 25.10
C VAL A 86 8.67 -1.63 23.79
N ARG A 87 9.40 -2.26 22.91
CA ARG A 87 9.87 -1.66 21.66
C ARG A 87 8.84 -1.77 20.56
N ILE A 88 8.53 -0.65 19.92
CA ILE A 88 7.63 -0.56 18.77
C ILE A 88 8.41 0.09 17.62
N GLY A 89 8.32 -0.49 16.42
CA GLY A 89 8.94 0.06 15.23
C GLY A 89 8.10 1.18 14.62
N PHE A 90 8.78 2.19 14.08
CA PHE A 90 8.19 3.18 13.17
C PHE A 90 9.02 3.19 11.89
N LEU A 91 8.35 3.08 10.75
CA LEU A 91 8.94 3.21 9.43
C LEU A 91 8.20 4.31 8.66
N GLY A 92 8.89 5.33 8.22
CA GLY A 92 8.29 6.40 7.43
C GLY A 92 9.32 7.31 6.77
N PRO A 93 8.92 8.11 5.78
CA PRO A 93 9.80 9.03 5.06
C PRO A 93 10.07 10.29 5.92
N ILE A 94 11.06 10.22 6.80
CA ILE A 94 11.39 11.30 7.74
C ILE A 94 12.70 12.04 7.40
N TYR A 95 13.41 11.54 6.40
CA TYR A 95 14.67 12.12 5.96
C TYR A 95 14.89 11.91 4.47
N GLN A 96 15.36 12.95 3.74
CA GLN A 96 15.70 12.91 2.32
C GLN A 96 14.65 12.24 1.41
N HIS A 97 13.39 12.61 1.57
CA HIS A 97 12.29 12.06 0.81
C HIS A 97 11.30 13.16 0.38
N LYS A 98 10.61 12.98 -0.77
CA LYS A 98 9.57 13.92 -1.21
C LYS A 98 8.42 14.07 -0.20
N ASP A 99 8.06 12.98 0.47
CA ASP A 99 6.96 12.90 1.44
C ASP A 99 7.40 13.18 2.89
N ILE A 100 8.55 13.85 3.11
CA ILE A 100 9.11 14.12 4.45
C ILE A 100 8.11 14.84 5.38
N LYS A 101 7.32 15.77 4.86
CA LYS A 101 6.29 16.47 5.64
C LYS A 101 5.24 15.50 6.16
N LEU A 102 4.82 14.55 5.32
CA LEU A 102 3.81 13.56 5.66
C LEU A 102 4.35 12.53 6.65
N GLY A 103 5.56 12.03 6.42
CA GLY A 103 6.25 11.10 7.32
C GLY A 103 6.54 11.72 8.70
N THR A 104 6.92 13.00 8.74
CA THR A 104 7.12 13.73 9.99
C THR A 104 5.80 13.88 10.76
N ALA A 105 4.70 14.19 10.07
CA ALA A 105 3.38 14.26 10.68
C ALA A 105 2.95 12.91 11.28
N MET A 106 3.19 11.81 10.55
CA MET A 106 2.96 10.45 11.07
C MET A 106 3.76 10.18 12.34
N LEU A 107 5.06 10.52 12.32
CA LEU A 107 5.94 10.31 13.46
C LEU A 107 5.46 11.07 14.69
N ILE A 108 5.09 12.34 14.54
CA ILE A 108 4.61 13.17 15.65
C ILE A 108 3.32 12.56 16.25
N GLY A 109 2.38 12.11 15.42
CA GLY A 109 1.17 11.44 15.90
C GLY A 109 1.46 10.19 16.71
N ALA A 110 2.34 9.32 16.20
CA ALA A 110 2.78 8.11 16.88
C ALA A 110 3.49 8.41 18.21
N GLN A 111 4.40 9.40 18.22
CA GLN A 111 5.11 9.85 19.43
C GLN A 111 4.16 10.40 20.49
N MET A 112 3.12 11.14 20.08
CA MET A 112 2.12 11.66 21.00
C MET A 112 1.38 10.51 21.70
N ALA A 113 0.91 9.52 20.96
CA ALA A 113 0.22 8.35 21.51
C ALA A 113 1.10 7.59 22.51
N ILE A 114 2.37 7.35 22.16
CA ILE A 114 3.34 6.68 23.05
C ILE A 114 3.59 7.50 24.32
N ALA A 115 3.80 8.81 24.18
CA ALA A 115 4.04 9.67 25.35
C ALA A 115 2.85 9.66 26.32
N GLU A 116 1.63 9.69 25.80
CA GLU A 116 0.41 9.63 26.61
C GLU A 116 0.22 8.25 27.25
N ALA A 117 0.50 7.17 26.52
CA ALA A 117 0.48 5.83 27.10
C ALA A 117 1.50 5.66 28.23
N ASN A 118 2.69 6.19 28.05
CA ASN A 118 3.74 6.17 29.09
C ASN A 118 3.36 7.02 30.31
N ALA A 119 2.73 8.17 30.12
CA ALA A 119 2.20 9.00 31.21
C ALA A 119 1.12 8.27 32.04
N ARG A 120 0.38 7.32 31.42
CA ARG A 120 -0.57 6.44 32.11
C ARG A 120 0.06 5.19 32.74
N GLY A 121 1.39 5.06 32.73
CA GLY A 121 2.12 3.94 33.33
C GLY A 121 2.65 2.90 32.36
N GLY A 122 2.52 3.08 31.06
CA GLY A 122 3.07 2.17 30.03
C GLY A 122 2.50 0.76 30.12
N TYR A 123 3.32 -0.22 29.77
CA TYR A 123 3.01 -1.65 29.83
C TYR A 123 3.46 -2.27 31.15
N GLY A 124 2.55 -2.43 32.10
CA GLY A 124 2.89 -3.01 33.42
C GLY A 124 4.01 -2.26 34.15
N GLY A 125 4.06 -0.93 34.04
CA GLY A 125 5.12 -0.07 34.59
C GLY A 125 6.35 0.08 33.69
N LYS A 126 6.39 -0.54 32.53
CA LYS A 126 7.49 -0.44 31.57
C LYS A 126 7.17 0.54 30.45
N PRO A 127 8.11 1.39 30.02
CA PRO A 127 7.82 2.36 28.97
C PRO A 127 7.70 1.70 27.59
N PHE A 128 6.78 2.21 26.78
CA PHE A 128 6.83 2.00 25.35
C PHE A 128 7.91 2.88 24.73
N VAL A 129 8.72 2.31 23.86
CA VAL A 129 9.83 3.01 23.19
C VAL A 129 9.69 2.85 21.67
N LEU A 130 9.67 3.98 20.96
CA LEU A 130 9.60 3.99 19.52
C LEU A 130 10.99 3.88 18.90
N LYS A 131 11.24 2.82 18.15
CA LYS A 131 12.43 2.64 17.31
C LYS A 131 12.11 3.24 15.94
N ILE A 132 12.75 4.37 15.63
CA ILE A 132 12.42 5.23 14.51
C ILE A 132 13.36 4.96 13.35
N HIS A 133 12.79 4.59 12.21
CA HIS A 133 13.53 4.27 11.00
C HIS A 133 12.99 5.05 9.81
N ASN A 134 13.92 5.52 8.96
CA ASN A 134 13.59 6.18 7.72
C ASN A 134 13.36 5.13 6.63
N ASP A 135 12.26 5.22 5.89
CA ASP A 135 12.02 4.28 4.79
C ASP A 135 12.91 4.55 3.56
N GLY A 136 13.59 5.69 3.55
CA GLY A 136 14.56 6.06 2.53
C GLY A 136 13.96 6.18 1.13
N ALA A 137 14.65 6.93 0.26
CA ALA A 137 14.29 6.99 -1.15
C ALA A 137 14.70 5.72 -1.92
N LEU A 138 15.53 4.86 -1.33
CA LEU A 138 16.07 3.65 -1.94
C LEU A 138 15.47 2.41 -1.30
N TRP A 139 15.01 1.53 -2.13
CA TRP A 139 14.39 0.27 -1.76
C TRP A 139 15.25 -0.60 -0.80
N GLY A 140 16.54 -0.73 -1.07
CA GLY A 140 17.46 -1.47 -0.19
C GLY A 140 17.57 -0.87 1.21
N SER A 141 17.43 0.43 1.34
CA SER A 141 17.42 1.13 2.63
C SER A 141 16.23 0.69 3.48
N SER A 142 15.02 0.74 2.96
CA SER A 142 13.82 0.30 3.69
C SER A 142 13.91 -1.16 4.15
N SER A 143 14.44 -2.05 3.29
CA SER A 143 14.61 -3.46 3.64
C SER A 143 15.56 -3.64 4.83
N ASN A 144 16.70 -2.97 4.81
CA ASN A 144 17.68 -3.05 5.90
C ASN A 144 17.11 -2.52 7.22
N GLU A 145 16.40 -1.40 7.17
CA GLU A 145 15.79 -0.80 8.36
C GLU A 145 14.72 -1.73 8.98
N ILE A 146 13.90 -2.38 8.16
CA ILE A 146 12.88 -3.32 8.65
C ILE A 146 13.53 -4.56 9.27
N VAL A 147 14.58 -5.10 8.63
CA VAL A 147 15.32 -6.25 9.15
C VAL A 147 15.97 -5.90 10.49
N LYS A 148 16.60 -4.73 10.60
CA LYS A 148 17.20 -4.22 11.83
C LYS A 148 16.17 -4.10 12.96
N MET A 149 15.03 -3.44 12.70
CA MET A 149 13.94 -3.35 13.68
C MET A 149 13.49 -4.73 14.16
N THR A 150 13.37 -5.68 13.23
CA THR A 150 12.78 -7.00 13.49
C THR A 150 13.71 -7.91 14.29
N TYR A 151 14.98 -7.98 13.90
CA TYR A 151 15.94 -8.99 14.41
C TYR A 151 16.95 -8.43 15.38
N ASP A 152 17.42 -7.19 15.18
CA ASP A 152 18.41 -6.58 16.06
C ASP A 152 17.74 -5.85 17.22
N GLU A 153 16.75 -5.00 16.94
CA GLU A 153 16.02 -4.23 17.95
C GLU A 153 14.85 -5.01 18.55
N LYS A 154 14.41 -6.10 17.90
CA LYS A 154 13.37 -7.03 18.36
C LYS A 154 12.08 -6.33 18.75
N VAL A 155 11.58 -5.45 17.88
CA VAL A 155 10.30 -4.77 18.11
C VAL A 155 9.13 -5.76 18.14
N TRP A 156 8.12 -5.47 18.96
CA TRP A 156 6.95 -6.33 19.11
C TRP A 156 5.95 -6.19 17.97
N ALA A 157 5.86 -4.99 17.42
CA ALA A 157 5.06 -4.66 16.25
C ALA A 157 5.63 -3.39 15.62
N MET A 158 5.14 -3.00 14.43
CA MET A 158 5.55 -1.75 13.80
C MET A 158 4.36 -0.97 13.24
N LEU A 159 4.48 0.37 13.27
CA LEU A 159 3.67 1.28 12.48
C LEU A 159 4.38 1.53 11.16
N GLY A 160 3.69 1.21 10.06
CA GLY A 160 4.28 1.20 8.73
C GLY A 160 4.20 2.51 7.99
N SER A 161 4.87 2.54 6.86
CA SER A 161 5.10 3.71 6.02
C SER A 161 3.88 4.13 5.19
N ILE A 162 3.88 5.38 4.76
CA ILE A 162 2.99 5.90 3.71
C ILE A 162 3.32 5.27 2.34
N SER A 163 4.56 4.84 2.14
CA SER A 163 5.01 4.22 0.88
C SER A 163 4.44 2.82 0.73
N GLY A 164 3.67 2.58 -0.32
CA GLY A 164 3.20 1.24 -0.68
C GLY A 164 4.35 0.27 -0.94
N ASP A 165 5.41 0.72 -1.57
CA ASP A 165 6.61 -0.10 -1.82
C ASP A 165 7.27 -0.57 -0.51
N SER A 166 7.52 0.37 0.42
CA SER A 166 8.13 0.05 1.71
C SER A 166 7.23 -0.85 2.55
N THR A 167 5.91 -0.64 2.49
CA THR A 167 4.94 -1.51 3.16
C THR A 167 4.93 -2.93 2.58
N HIS A 168 5.02 -3.10 1.26
CA HIS A 168 5.16 -4.43 0.66
C HIS A 168 6.43 -5.15 1.09
N ILE A 169 7.53 -4.42 1.25
CA ILE A 169 8.77 -5.00 1.80
C ILE A 169 8.55 -5.45 3.24
N ALA A 170 7.94 -4.58 4.06
CA ALA A 170 7.64 -4.89 5.45
C ALA A 170 6.78 -6.15 5.56
N LEU A 171 5.75 -6.30 4.72
CA LEU A 171 4.90 -7.49 4.70
C LEU A 171 5.69 -8.79 4.40
N ARG A 172 6.70 -8.73 3.55
CA ARG A 172 7.53 -9.91 3.27
C ARG A 172 8.41 -10.32 4.42
N VAL A 173 8.99 -9.34 5.12
CA VAL A 173 9.73 -9.60 6.35
C VAL A 173 8.77 -10.14 7.41
N SER A 174 7.58 -9.55 7.51
CA SER A 174 6.53 -9.94 8.44
C SER A 174 6.08 -11.41 8.28
N LEU A 175 5.93 -11.89 7.05
CA LEU A 175 5.60 -13.30 6.77
C LEU A 175 6.58 -14.30 7.38
N ARG A 176 7.83 -13.90 7.58
CA ARG A 176 8.88 -14.77 8.13
C ARG A 176 9.14 -14.54 9.61
N SER A 177 8.97 -13.31 10.05
CA SER A 177 9.28 -12.88 11.40
C SER A 177 8.07 -12.80 12.31
N GLU A 178 6.88 -13.03 11.73
CA GLU A 178 5.62 -12.95 12.45
C GLU A 178 5.44 -11.60 13.16
N LEU A 179 5.88 -10.52 12.48
CA LEU A 179 5.83 -9.15 13.00
C LEU A 179 4.50 -8.48 12.61
N PRO A 180 3.61 -8.14 13.56
CA PRO A 180 2.41 -7.37 13.25
C PRO A 180 2.74 -5.97 12.73
N ILE A 181 2.05 -5.57 11.67
CA ILE A 181 2.17 -4.24 11.06
C ILE A 181 0.83 -3.54 11.15
N VAL A 182 0.80 -2.36 11.77
CA VAL A 182 -0.33 -1.45 11.73
C VAL A 182 -0.04 -0.28 10.79
N ASN A 183 -1.03 0.21 10.07
CA ASN A 183 -0.84 1.28 9.11
C ASN A 183 -2.05 2.21 9.03
N GLY A 184 -1.84 3.49 9.18
CA GLY A 184 -2.85 4.56 9.05
C GLY A 184 -2.48 5.58 7.98
N ALA A 185 -1.59 5.23 7.03
CA ALA A 185 -1.06 6.19 6.06
C ALA A 185 -1.00 5.68 4.62
N ALA A 186 -0.70 4.39 4.41
CA ALA A 186 -0.64 3.82 3.06
C ALA A 186 -2.05 3.55 2.52
N THR A 187 -2.32 4.09 1.34
CA THR A 187 -3.60 3.89 0.63
C THR A 187 -3.49 2.92 -0.55
N ASP A 188 -2.32 2.35 -0.77
CA ASP A 188 -2.08 1.39 -1.85
C ASP A 188 -3.02 0.18 -1.72
N PRO A 189 -3.98 -0.01 -2.63
CA PRO A 189 -4.99 -1.07 -2.51
C PRO A 189 -4.40 -2.47 -2.67
N THR A 190 -3.20 -2.57 -3.24
CA THR A 190 -2.54 -3.86 -3.43
C THR A 190 -2.00 -4.45 -2.12
N ILE A 191 -1.87 -3.64 -1.07
CA ILE A 191 -1.40 -4.10 0.22
C ILE A 191 -2.45 -5.00 0.91
N PRO A 192 -3.68 -4.53 1.20
CA PRO A 192 -4.70 -5.40 1.78
C PRO A 192 -5.11 -6.54 0.83
N GLU A 193 -5.01 -6.34 -0.49
CA GLU A 193 -5.26 -7.38 -1.49
C GLU A 193 -4.30 -8.58 -1.38
N THR A 194 -3.15 -8.43 -0.73
CA THR A 194 -2.24 -9.56 -0.44
C THR A 194 -2.83 -10.56 0.55
N ILE A 195 -3.75 -10.14 1.38
CA ILE A 195 -4.33 -10.92 2.50
C ILE A 195 -3.25 -11.46 3.46
N ILE A 196 -2.09 -10.83 3.50
CA ILE A 196 -1.03 -11.23 4.43
C ILE A 196 -1.54 -11.04 5.87
N PRO A 197 -1.52 -12.10 6.70
CA PRO A 197 -2.22 -12.13 7.98
C PRO A 197 -1.58 -11.28 9.09
N TRP A 198 -0.62 -10.46 8.77
CA TRP A 198 0.14 -9.63 9.72
C TRP A 198 -0.07 -8.13 9.52
N TYR A 199 -1.06 -7.75 8.70
CA TYR A 199 -1.34 -6.36 8.34
C TYR A 199 -2.70 -5.92 8.85
N PHE A 200 -2.73 -4.77 9.53
CA PHE A 200 -3.92 -4.11 10.04
C PHE A 200 -3.93 -2.64 9.57
N THR A 201 -5.03 -2.16 9.04
CA THR A 201 -5.11 -0.77 8.54
C THR A 201 -6.33 0.00 9.06
N THR A 202 -6.06 1.21 9.53
CA THR A 202 -7.08 2.16 9.99
C THR A 202 -7.54 3.12 8.91
N LEU A 203 -6.86 3.16 7.76
CA LEU A 203 -7.16 4.06 6.65
C LEU A 203 -7.75 3.29 5.46
N GLN A 204 -8.77 3.86 4.83
CA GLN A 204 -9.35 3.35 3.59
C GLN A 204 -8.36 3.50 2.42
N ASP A 205 -8.31 2.47 1.58
CA ASP A 205 -7.41 2.42 0.43
C ASP A 205 -7.91 3.24 -0.77
N ASP A 206 -7.07 3.33 -1.80
CA ASP A 206 -7.38 4.07 -3.03
C ASP A 206 -8.54 3.46 -3.84
N ARG A 207 -8.87 2.18 -3.64
CA ARG A 207 -10.07 1.60 -4.23
C ARG A 207 -11.32 2.29 -3.67
N VAL A 208 -11.43 2.39 -2.35
CA VAL A 208 -12.55 3.06 -1.69
C VAL A 208 -12.64 4.52 -2.11
N GLN A 209 -11.50 5.23 -2.15
CA GLN A 209 -11.47 6.63 -2.60
C GLN A 209 -11.97 6.79 -4.04
N CYS A 210 -11.44 6.00 -4.95
CA CYS A 210 -11.75 6.10 -6.38
C CYS A 210 -13.19 5.72 -6.70
N TYR A 211 -13.71 4.69 -6.06
CA TYR A 211 -15.11 4.28 -6.28
C TYR A 211 -16.08 5.30 -5.68
N THR A 212 -15.73 5.90 -4.53
CA THR A 212 -16.49 7.01 -3.95
C THR A 212 -16.53 8.21 -4.89
N LEU A 213 -15.37 8.61 -5.44
CA LEU A 213 -15.28 9.71 -6.41
C LEU A 213 -16.02 9.40 -7.71
N ALA A 214 -15.87 8.20 -8.25
CA ALA A 214 -16.55 7.81 -9.48
C ALA A 214 -18.06 7.86 -9.31
N ARG A 215 -18.62 7.34 -8.21
CA ARG A 215 -20.03 7.46 -7.88
C ARG A 215 -20.47 8.92 -7.79
N HIS A 216 -19.73 9.73 -7.04
CA HIS A 216 -20.04 11.14 -6.91
C HIS A 216 -20.04 11.84 -8.27
N ILE A 217 -19.01 11.65 -9.07
CA ILE A 217 -18.82 12.30 -10.37
C ILE A 217 -19.88 11.86 -11.40
N TYR A 218 -20.05 10.55 -11.57
CA TYR A 218 -20.87 10.04 -12.65
C TYR A 218 -22.35 9.90 -12.27
N THR A 219 -22.65 9.54 -11.03
CA THR A 219 -24.03 9.27 -10.59
C THR A 219 -24.67 10.47 -9.91
N GLU A 220 -23.98 11.11 -8.94
CA GLU A 220 -24.58 12.24 -8.21
C GLU A 220 -24.53 13.53 -9.05
N LEU A 221 -23.42 13.81 -9.71
CA LEU A 221 -23.24 15.02 -10.53
C LEU A 221 -23.61 14.85 -12.00
N GLY A 222 -23.77 13.62 -12.48
CA GLY A 222 -24.15 13.30 -13.85
C GLY A 222 -23.10 13.66 -14.91
N LEU A 223 -21.85 13.88 -14.53
CA LEU A 223 -20.75 14.13 -15.48
C LEU A 223 -20.45 12.84 -16.27
N LYS A 224 -19.91 12.98 -17.47
CA LYS A 224 -19.68 11.81 -18.35
C LYS A 224 -18.26 11.71 -18.88
N ARG A 225 -17.58 12.83 -19.03
CA ARG A 225 -16.29 12.92 -19.71
C ARG A 225 -15.24 13.42 -18.70
N ILE A 226 -14.44 12.52 -18.18
CA ILE A 226 -13.44 12.85 -17.16
C ILE A 226 -12.04 12.64 -17.71
N ALA A 227 -11.17 13.62 -17.49
CA ALA A 227 -9.72 13.49 -17.63
C ALA A 227 -9.08 13.15 -16.29
N ILE A 228 -7.90 12.55 -16.35
CA ILE A 228 -7.04 12.35 -15.18
C ILE A 228 -5.77 13.18 -15.37
N LEU A 229 -5.37 13.89 -14.30
CA LEU A 229 -4.06 14.52 -14.17
C LEU A 229 -3.41 14.00 -12.89
N ARG A 230 -2.33 13.23 -13.02
CA ARG A 230 -1.72 12.55 -11.88
C ARG A 230 -0.22 12.72 -11.76
N ILE A 231 0.25 12.62 -10.53
CA ILE A 231 1.68 12.48 -10.24
C ILE A 231 2.22 11.16 -10.83
N ASN A 232 3.43 11.19 -11.38
CA ASN A 232 4.06 10.04 -12.02
C ASN A 232 4.91 9.22 -11.05
N ASP A 233 4.29 8.70 -10.02
CA ASP A 233 4.86 7.76 -9.06
C ASP A 233 3.93 6.57 -8.83
N ARG A 234 4.26 5.68 -7.87
CA ARG A 234 3.43 4.54 -7.54
C ARG A 234 2.05 4.95 -7.04
N TYR A 235 1.98 5.94 -6.13
CA TYR A 235 0.71 6.45 -5.61
C TYR A 235 -0.22 6.91 -6.74
N GLY A 236 0.31 7.73 -7.66
CA GLY A 236 -0.46 8.20 -8.82
C GLY A 236 -0.92 7.06 -9.74
N ARG A 237 -0.04 6.11 -10.04
CA ARG A 237 -0.39 5.01 -10.96
C ARG A 237 -1.45 4.07 -10.41
N LEU A 238 -1.28 3.61 -9.17
CA LEU A 238 -2.18 2.62 -8.59
C LEU A 238 -3.55 3.22 -8.25
N GLY A 239 -3.57 4.44 -7.70
CA GLY A 239 -4.82 5.13 -7.39
C GLY A 239 -5.68 5.30 -8.65
N VAL A 240 -5.15 5.93 -9.70
CA VAL A 240 -5.95 6.16 -10.92
C VAL A 240 -6.34 4.88 -11.65
N GLY A 241 -5.60 3.78 -11.45
CA GLY A 241 -6.01 2.46 -11.94
C GLY A 241 -7.38 2.05 -11.39
N LYS A 242 -7.60 2.27 -10.10
CA LYS A 242 -8.89 1.99 -9.45
C LYS A 242 -10.01 2.93 -9.91
N PHE A 243 -9.69 4.20 -10.16
CA PHE A 243 -10.67 5.12 -10.75
C PHE A 243 -11.06 4.70 -12.18
N LYS A 244 -10.10 4.31 -13.00
CA LYS A 244 -10.39 3.80 -14.37
C LYS A 244 -11.26 2.55 -14.34
N ASP A 245 -11.02 1.65 -13.38
CA ASP A 245 -11.88 0.48 -13.17
C ASP A 245 -13.33 0.90 -12.83
N ALA A 246 -13.50 1.77 -11.84
CA ALA A 246 -14.81 2.29 -11.45
C ALA A 246 -15.51 3.01 -12.61
N SER A 247 -14.80 3.84 -13.34
CA SER A 247 -15.31 4.59 -14.49
C SER A 247 -15.84 3.65 -15.60
N ARG A 248 -15.08 2.60 -15.92
CA ARG A 248 -15.51 1.59 -16.91
C ARG A 248 -16.76 0.86 -16.46
N ARG A 249 -16.84 0.48 -15.18
CA ARG A 249 -18.01 -0.21 -14.60
C ARG A 249 -19.28 0.65 -14.69
N LEU A 250 -19.13 1.97 -14.60
CA LEU A 250 -20.25 2.91 -14.73
C LEU A 250 -20.54 3.31 -16.18
N GLY A 251 -19.85 2.72 -17.16
CA GLY A 251 -20.04 2.99 -18.58
C GLY A 251 -19.41 4.31 -19.06
N HIS A 252 -18.49 4.88 -18.28
CA HIS A 252 -17.84 6.17 -18.57
C HIS A 252 -16.31 6.04 -18.54
N PRO A 253 -15.68 5.33 -19.50
CA PRO A 253 -14.24 5.20 -19.54
C PRO A 253 -13.57 6.59 -19.56
N VAL A 254 -12.46 6.70 -18.86
CA VAL A 254 -11.66 7.94 -18.80
C VAL A 254 -11.26 8.38 -20.20
N ILE A 255 -11.43 9.66 -20.51
CA ILE A 255 -11.20 10.21 -21.85
C ILE A 255 -9.70 10.34 -22.14
N ILE A 256 -8.94 10.87 -21.18
CA ILE A 256 -7.51 11.10 -21.31
C ILE A 256 -6.84 11.07 -19.94
N GLU A 257 -5.61 10.58 -19.91
CA GLU A 257 -4.75 10.61 -18.73
C GLU A 257 -3.47 11.39 -19.06
N GLN A 258 -3.20 12.42 -18.27
CA GLN A 258 -1.94 13.18 -18.29
C GLN A 258 -1.19 12.96 -16.99
N LYS A 259 0.13 13.05 -17.06
CA LYS A 259 1.03 12.84 -15.91
C LYS A 259 2.06 13.96 -15.82
N PHE A 260 2.49 14.25 -14.61
CA PHE A 260 3.59 15.15 -14.30
C PHE A 260 4.56 14.50 -13.32
N MET A 261 5.79 14.97 -13.25
CA MET A 261 6.81 14.41 -12.37
C MET A 261 6.63 14.91 -10.93
N PRO A 262 7.00 14.11 -9.90
CA PRO A 262 7.02 14.60 -8.53
C PRO A 262 7.81 15.91 -8.39
N GLY A 263 7.18 16.92 -7.78
CA GLY A 263 7.76 18.26 -7.62
C GLY A 263 7.67 19.18 -8.86
N GLU A 264 7.12 18.70 -9.96
CA GLU A 264 6.80 19.55 -11.11
C GLU A 264 5.65 20.49 -10.74
N MET A 265 5.84 21.79 -10.94
CA MET A 265 4.87 22.82 -10.58
C MET A 265 4.27 23.55 -11.80
N ASP A 266 4.73 23.24 -13.00
CA ASP A 266 4.18 23.78 -14.24
C ASP A 266 3.51 22.69 -15.07
N MET A 267 2.17 22.61 -14.97
CA MET A 267 1.34 21.64 -15.68
C MET A 267 0.59 22.24 -16.88
N ARG A 268 0.93 23.46 -17.32
CA ARG A 268 0.23 24.15 -18.42
C ARG A 268 0.17 23.32 -19.69
N LYS A 269 1.24 22.58 -20.01
CA LYS A 269 1.27 21.67 -21.16
C LYS A 269 0.23 20.56 -21.03
N GLN A 270 0.15 19.91 -19.89
CA GLN A 270 -0.80 18.85 -19.62
C GLN A 270 -2.24 19.38 -19.58
N LEU A 271 -2.44 20.56 -18.99
CA LEU A 271 -3.74 21.22 -18.92
C LEU A 271 -4.26 21.61 -20.31
N HIS A 272 -3.42 22.12 -21.20
CA HIS A 272 -3.79 22.41 -22.59
C HIS A 272 -4.28 21.16 -23.33
N VAL A 273 -3.59 20.03 -23.19
CA VAL A 273 -4.02 18.76 -23.80
C VAL A 273 -5.37 18.29 -23.21
N ILE A 274 -5.61 18.50 -21.92
CA ILE A 274 -6.88 18.18 -21.27
C ILE A 274 -8.00 19.09 -21.78
N GLU A 275 -7.75 20.38 -21.92
CA GLU A 275 -8.71 21.36 -22.44
C GLU A 275 -9.18 21.00 -23.85
N ASP A 276 -8.26 20.65 -24.75
CA ASP A 276 -8.55 20.23 -26.12
C ASP A 276 -9.41 18.96 -26.15
N SER A 277 -9.34 18.13 -25.11
CA SER A 277 -10.12 16.89 -25.01
C SER A 277 -11.60 17.11 -24.65
N ARG A 278 -12.04 18.35 -24.37
CA ARG A 278 -13.41 18.76 -24.07
C ARG A 278 -14.08 17.89 -23.01
N VAL A 279 -13.44 17.79 -21.85
CA VAL A 279 -13.94 17.03 -20.71
C VAL A 279 -14.83 17.88 -19.80
N ASP A 280 -15.72 17.21 -19.05
CA ASP A 280 -16.61 17.84 -18.07
C ASP A 280 -15.93 18.11 -16.74
N GLY A 281 -14.94 17.28 -16.40
CA GLY A 281 -14.20 17.37 -15.15
C GLY A 281 -12.82 16.73 -15.22
N ILE A 282 -12.02 17.03 -14.21
CA ILE A 282 -10.63 16.55 -14.07
C ILE A 282 -10.48 15.91 -12.71
N LEU A 283 -10.03 14.65 -12.68
CA LEU A 283 -9.55 14.01 -11.47
C LEU A 283 -8.06 14.33 -11.30
N VAL A 284 -7.71 15.02 -10.24
CA VAL A 284 -6.34 15.29 -9.81
C VAL A 284 -5.91 14.27 -8.77
N TRP A 285 -4.88 13.50 -9.07
CA TRP A 285 -4.30 12.53 -8.14
C TRP A 285 -2.87 12.94 -7.83
N ALA A 286 -2.71 13.69 -6.75
CA ALA A 286 -1.49 14.41 -6.40
C ALA A 286 -1.45 14.71 -4.90
N ASP A 287 -0.41 15.39 -4.44
CA ASP A 287 -0.37 16.01 -3.12
C ASP A 287 -0.97 17.42 -3.15
N SER A 288 -1.24 17.98 -1.98
CA SER A 288 -1.89 19.29 -1.83
C SER A 288 -1.12 20.44 -2.49
N HIS A 289 0.21 20.32 -2.54
CA HIS A 289 1.08 21.32 -3.13
C HIS A 289 0.88 21.43 -4.65
N GLU A 290 0.94 20.30 -5.35
CA GLU A 290 0.73 20.26 -6.80
C GLU A 290 -0.74 20.52 -7.16
N ALA A 291 -1.68 19.99 -6.36
CA ALA A 291 -3.11 20.26 -6.57
C ALA A 291 -3.41 21.76 -6.56
N GLY A 292 -2.82 22.51 -5.62
CA GLY A 292 -2.94 23.97 -5.57
C GLY A 292 -2.38 24.67 -6.80
N ALA A 293 -1.24 24.22 -7.31
CA ALA A 293 -0.63 24.77 -8.52
C ALA A 293 -1.49 24.48 -9.77
N ILE A 294 -2.05 23.27 -9.87
CA ILE A 294 -2.97 22.88 -10.95
C ILE A 294 -4.20 23.79 -10.96
N LEU A 295 -4.86 23.97 -9.82
CA LEU A 295 -6.06 24.82 -9.72
C LEU A 295 -5.76 26.28 -10.12
N LYS A 296 -4.63 26.82 -9.66
CA LYS A 296 -4.17 28.16 -10.04
C LYS A 296 -3.99 28.29 -11.55
N GLN A 297 -3.27 27.36 -12.18
CA GLN A 297 -3.00 27.39 -13.62
C GLN A 297 -4.27 27.18 -14.45
N MET A 298 -5.21 26.33 -14.02
CA MET A 298 -6.52 26.20 -14.64
C MET A 298 -7.30 27.53 -14.61
N ASN A 299 -7.29 28.22 -13.47
CA ASN A 299 -7.94 29.53 -13.35
C ASN A 299 -7.29 30.59 -14.24
N GLU A 300 -5.94 30.62 -14.29
CA GLU A 300 -5.19 31.51 -15.18
C GLU A 300 -5.48 31.25 -16.66
N ALA A 301 -5.68 29.98 -17.04
CA ALA A 301 -6.05 29.59 -18.40
C ALA A 301 -7.56 29.79 -18.70
N GLY A 302 -8.37 30.16 -17.71
CA GLY A 302 -9.80 30.33 -17.88
C GLY A 302 -10.59 29.03 -17.97
N MET A 303 -9.99 27.89 -17.64
CA MET A 303 -10.63 26.56 -17.66
C MET A 303 -11.79 26.49 -16.66
N LYS A 304 -12.91 25.85 -17.04
CA LYS A 304 -14.14 25.79 -16.23
C LYS A 304 -14.54 24.37 -15.81
N GLN A 305 -13.71 23.39 -16.13
CA GLN A 305 -13.93 21.99 -15.73
C GLN A 305 -14.00 21.87 -14.20
N ARG A 306 -14.90 21.03 -13.70
CA ARG A 306 -14.92 20.69 -12.27
C ARG A 306 -13.71 19.86 -11.93
N VAL A 307 -13.14 20.10 -10.75
CA VAL A 307 -11.92 19.40 -10.30
C VAL A 307 -12.22 18.58 -9.07
N PHE A 308 -11.74 17.33 -9.09
CA PHE A 308 -11.89 16.35 -8.03
C PHE A 308 -10.52 15.86 -7.59
N GLY A 309 -10.36 15.50 -6.32
CA GLY A 309 -9.06 15.04 -5.79
C GLY A 309 -9.15 13.91 -4.78
N SER A 310 -8.01 13.24 -4.58
CA SER A 310 -7.80 12.30 -3.49
C SER A 310 -7.68 13.02 -2.14
N PHE A 311 -7.66 12.28 -1.03
CA PHE A 311 -7.51 12.91 0.29
C PHE A 311 -6.16 13.63 0.47
N ARG A 312 -5.11 13.21 -0.23
CA ARG A 312 -3.80 13.86 -0.18
C ARG A 312 -3.76 15.25 -0.84
N THR A 313 -4.76 15.58 -1.64
CA THR A 313 -4.87 16.91 -2.27
C THR A 313 -5.31 18.01 -1.30
N TYR A 314 -5.87 17.64 -0.13
CA TYR A 314 -6.32 18.60 0.88
C TYR A 314 -5.25 18.86 1.93
N GLY A 315 -4.95 20.14 2.18
CA GLY A 315 -4.01 20.60 3.18
C GLY A 315 -3.69 22.09 2.99
N ASP A 316 -2.90 22.68 3.88
CA ASP A 316 -2.56 24.12 3.86
C ASP A 316 -1.88 24.54 2.54
N ASP A 317 -1.05 23.65 1.95
CA ASP A 317 -0.35 23.95 0.69
C ASP A 317 -1.33 24.09 -0.50
N LEU A 318 -2.49 23.42 -0.46
CA LEU A 318 -3.55 23.61 -1.47
C LEU A 318 -3.99 25.08 -1.53
N PHE A 319 -4.39 25.61 -0.37
CA PHE A 319 -4.90 26.99 -0.28
C PHE A 319 -3.82 28.04 -0.49
N LYS A 320 -2.62 27.77 -0.01
CA LYS A 320 -1.46 28.62 -0.22
C LYS A 320 -1.14 28.83 -1.70
N ASN A 321 -1.25 27.76 -2.50
CA ASN A 321 -0.91 27.80 -3.92
C ASN A 321 -2.09 28.20 -4.81
N ALA A 322 -3.29 27.71 -4.52
CA ALA A 322 -4.48 27.97 -5.32
C ALA A 322 -5.14 29.33 -4.99
N GLY A 323 -5.11 29.75 -3.72
CA GLY A 323 -5.88 30.91 -3.26
C GLY A 323 -7.37 30.76 -3.61
N ALA A 324 -7.96 31.81 -4.20
CA ALA A 324 -9.35 31.80 -4.64
C ALA A 324 -9.66 30.76 -5.74
N ALA A 325 -8.66 30.28 -6.47
CA ALA A 325 -8.84 29.26 -7.50
C ALA A 325 -9.21 27.88 -6.92
N ALA A 326 -9.15 27.71 -5.60
CA ALA A 326 -9.63 26.50 -4.93
C ALA A 326 -11.16 26.42 -4.86
N GLU A 327 -11.91 27.50 -5.13
CA GLU A 327 -13.37 27.49 -5.10
C GLU A 327 -13.95 26.38 -5.99
N GLY A 328 -14.87 25.60 -5.44
CA GLY A 328 -15.53 24.49 -6.14
C GLY A 328 -14.73 23.21 -6.22
N PHE A 329 -13.49 23.17 -5.75
CA PHE A 329 -12.71 21.93 -5.67
C PHE A 329 -13.37 20.93 -4.72
N GLN A 330 -13.46 19.69 -5.15
CA GLN A 330 -14.07 18.61 -4.39
C GLN A 330 -13.09 17.45 -4.20
N PHE A 331 -13.09 16.85 -3.03
CA PHE A 331 -12.14 15.78 -2.71
C PHE A 331 -12.72 14.81 -1.70
N VAL A 332 -12.17 13.60 -1.63
CA VAL A 332 -12.48 12.66 -0.56
C VAL A 332 -11.56 12.87 0.63
N TYR A 333 -12.06 12.54 1.83
CA TYR A 333 -11.28 12.63 3.06
C TYR A 333 -11.69 11.53 4.04
N PRO A 334 -10.79 11.00 4.87
CA PRO A 334 -11.10 9.85 5.72
C PRO A 334 -12.06 10.15 6.88
N TYR A 335 -12.16 11.40 7.30
CA TYR A 335 -13.05 11.86 8.38
C TYR A 335 -13.41 13.34 8.18
N ASP A 336 -14.31 13.89 9.00
CA ASP A 336 -14.58 15.33 9.00
C ASP A 336 -13.62 16.06 9.95
N PRO A 337 -12.61 16.78 9.45
CA PRO A 337 -11.65 17.51 10.28
C PRO A 337 -12.24 18.78 10.93
N LEU A 338 -13.44 19.19 10.54
CA LEU A 338 -14.13 20.39 11.05
C LEU A 338 -15.21 20.05 12.07
N ARG A 339 -15.36 18.78 12.44
CA ARG A 339 -16.32 18.37 13.46
C ARG A 339 -15.99 19.00 14.82
N SER A 340 -17.01 19.18 15.65
CA SER A 340 -16.93 19.91 16.93
C SER A 340 -17.11 19.00 18.15
N ASP A 341 -16.99 17.69 17.98
CA ASP A 341 -17.08 16.79 19.13
C ASP A 341 -15.92 17.00 20.11
N PRO A 342 -16.15 16.80 21.42
CA PRO A 342 -15.15 17.10 22.44
C PRO A 342 -13.84 16.35 22.29
N VAL A 343 -13.86 15.09 21.82
CA VAL A 343 -12.66 14.25 21.66
C VAL A 343 -11.74 14.82 20.62
N TRP A 344 -12.29 15.23 19.48
CA TRP A 344 -11.53 15.85 18.39
C TRP A 344 -10.96 17.22 18.78
N VAL A 345 -11.82 18.07 19.37
CA VAL A 345 -11.40 19.43 19.79
C VAL A 345 -10.32 19.38 20.86
N ASP A 346 -10.43 18.46 21.83
CA ASP A 346 -9.40 18.26 22.86
C ASP A 346 -8.08 17.77 22.26
N PHE A 347 -8.15 16.79 21.35
CA PHE A 347 -6.96 16.30 20.66
C PHE A 347 -6.24 17.41 19.90
N GLN A 348 -6.97 18.24 19.14
CA GLN A 348 -6.38 19.37 18.42
C GLN A 348 -5.67 20.33 19.38
N LYS A 349 -6.31 20.71 20.49
CA LYS A 349 -5.71 21.59 21.50
C LYS A 349 -4.43 21.00 22.10
N ARG A 350 -4.46 19.73 22.48
CA ARG A 350 -3.28 19.05 23.05
C ARG A 350 -2.15 18.94 22.05
N TYR A 351 -2.47 18.62 20.79
CA TYR A 351 -1.49 18.52 19.73
C TYR A 351 -0.84 19.88 19.42
N GLU A 352 -1.64 20.93 19.24
CA GLU A 352 -1.15 22.29 18.97
C GLU A 352 -0.35 22.84 20.15
N ALA A 353 -0.81 22.65 21.37
CA ALA A 353 -0.09 23.10 22.58
C ALA A 353 1.28 22.44 22.73
N LYS A 354 1.38 21.16 22.36
CA LYS A 354 2.62 20.39 22.51
C LYS A 354 3.63 20.63 21.40
N TYR A 355 3.16 20.75 20.16
CA TYR A 355 4.04 20.78 18.99
C TYR A 355 4.05 22.13 18.23
N GLY A 356 3.14 23.05 18.53
CA GLY A 356 3.01 24.32 17.81
C GLY A 356 2.57 24.14 16.35
N LEU A 357 1.98 23.00 16.00
CA LEU A 357 1.58 22.61 14.67
C LEU A 357 0.09 22.32 14.58
N LYS A 358 -0.53 22.58 13.44
CA LYS A 358 -1.90 22.12 13.19
C LYS A 358 -1.93 20.62 12.94
N VAL A 359 -3.04 20.01 13.38
CA VAL A 359 -3.29 18.59 13.11
C VAL A 359 -3.49 18.36 11.62
N THR A 360 -2.85 17.33 11.08
CA THR A 360 -3.05 16.84 9.71
C THR A 360 -3.71 15.46 9.74
N ALA A 361 -4.23 14.99 8.60
CA ALA A 361 -4.75 13.63 8.51
C ALA A 361 -3.72 12.59 8.97
N PHE A 362 -2.47 12.75 8.54
CA PHE A 362 -1.41 11.79 8.83
C PHE A 362 -1.03 11.77 10.31
N SER A 363 -1.04 12.92 11.00
CA SER A 363 -0.78 12.95 12.45
C SER A 363 -1.94 12.34 13.26
N ALA A 364 -3.18 12.66 12.90
CA ALA A 364 -4.35 12.13 13.59
C ALA A 364 -4.54 10.62 13.38
N LEU A 365 -4.43 10.16 12.13
CA LEU A 365 -4.56 8.74 11.79
C LEU A 365 -3.42 7.91 12.40
N SER A 366 -2.17 8.43 12.41
CA SER A 366 -1.06 7.72 13.05
C SER A 366 -1.18 7.68 14.57
N TYR A 367 -1.75 8.73 15.17
CA TYR A 367 -2.08 8.73 16.60
C TYR A 367 -3.10 7.62 16.92
N ASP A 368 -4.21 7.54 16.18
CA ASP A 368 -5.21 6.50 16.37
C ASP A 368 -4.65 5.10 16.11
N THR A 369 -3.92 4.93 15.01
CA THR A 369 -3.31 3.64 14.64
C THR A 369 -2.35 3.15 15.72
N MET A 370 -1.55 4.06 16.28
CA MET A 370 -0.66 3.73 17.38
C MET A 370 -1.44 3.37 18.65
N ASN A 371 -2.51 4.09 19.00
CA ASN A 371 -3.34 3.74 20.16
C ASN A 371 -4.02 2.39 20.00
N VAL A 372 -4.50 2.03 18.80
CA VAL A 372 -5.03 0.68 18.51
C VAL A 372 -3.95 -0.39 18.78
N LEU A 373 -2.72 -0.15 18.35
CA LEU A 373 -1.62 -1.06 18.59
C LEU A 373 -1.25 -1.18 20.07
N LEU A 374 -1.15 -0.05 20.78
CA LEU A 374 -0.84 -0.03 22.20
C LEU A 374 -1.91 -0.76 23.03
N ASP A 375 -3.19 -0.54 22.71
CA ASP A 375 -4.30 -1.25 23.32
C ASP A 375 -4.22 -2.77 23.04
N ALA A 376 -3.93 -3.16 21.80
CA ALA A 376 -3.73 -4.56 21.46
C ALA A 376 -2.59 -5.19 22.26
N ILE A 377 -1.43 -4.53 22.38
CA ILE A 377 -0.29 -5.02 23.17
C ILE A 377 -0.65 -5.13 24.66
N CYS A 378 -1.34 -4.14 25.20
CA CYS A 378 -1.78 -4.17 26.59
C CYS A 378 -2.73 -5.34 26.89
N ARG A 379 -3.61 -5.68 25.98
CA ARG A 379 -4.55 -6.82 26.12
C ARG A 379 -3.92 -8.17 25.86
N SER A 380 -2.99 -8.26 24.91
CA SER A 380 -2.40 -9.53 24.46
C SER A 380 -1.19 -9.97 25.28
N GLY A 381 -0.47 -9.04 25.86
CA GLY A 381 0.90 -9.29 26.34
C GLY A 381 1.93 -9.30 25.20
N LEU A 382 3.18 -9.60 25.57
CA LEU A 382 4.33 -9.57 24.66
C LEU A 382 4.50 -10.92 23.93
N ASN A 383 3.64 -11.13 22.94
CA ASN A 383 3.69 -12.25 22.00
C ASN A 383 3.16 -11.75 20.66
N ARG A 384 3.96 -11.79 19.60
CA ARG A 384 3.59 -11.26 18.27
C ARG A 384 2.34 -11.92 17.69
N GLY A 385 2.18 -13.24 17.88
CA GLY A 385 1.00 -13.97 17.40
C GLY A 385 -0.26 -13.55 18.13
N ILE A 386 -0.20 -13.36 19.46
CA ILE A 386 -1.34 -12.91 20.26
C ILE A 386 -1.64 -11.43 20.00
N ILE A 387 -0.62 -10.58 19.83
CA ILE A 387 -0.81 -9.17 19.41
C ILE A 387 -1.55 -9.12 18.06
N ARG A 388 -1.11 -9.91 17.10
CA ARG A 388 -1.78 -10.05 15.80
C ARG A 388 -3.24 -10.45 15.97
N ASP A 389 -3.51 -11.48 16.73
CA ASP A 389 -4.86 -12.00 16.93
C ASP A 389 -5.76 -10.99 17.66
N THR A 390 -5.19 -10.24 18.60
CA THR A 390 -5.89 -9.17 19.29
C THR A 390 -6.27 -8.04 18.33
N LEU A 391 -5.35 -7.62 17.45
CA LEU A 391 -5.64 -6.63 16.41
C LEU A 391 -6.77 -7.09 15.49
N TYR A 392 -6.75 -8.34 15.04
CA TYR A 392 -7.80 -8.90 14.17
C TYR A 392 -9.13 -9.15 14.90
N GLY A 393 -9.11 -9.21 16.22
CA GLY A 393 -10.30 -9.27 17.07
C GLY A 393 -10.96 -7.91 17.30
N ILE A 394 -10.32 -6.80 16.94
CA ILE A 394 -10.90 -5.46 17.02
C ILE A 394 -11.84 -5.27 15.83
N THR A 395 -13.15 -5.26 16.08
CA THR A 395 -14.17 -5.03 15.05
C THR A 395 -14.58 -3.58 14.93
N GLU A 396 -14.46 -2.82 16.01
CA GLU A 396 -14.81 -1.39 16.08
C GLU A 396 -13.84 -0.67 17.02
N TYR A 397 -13.55 0.59 16.73
CA TYR A 397 -12.68 1.44 17.54
C TYR A 397 -13.10 2.91 17.43
N ASP A 398 -13.20 3.60 18.56
CA ASP A 398 -13.48 5.03 18.62
C ASP A 398 -12.18 5.80 18.84
N GLY A 399 -11.66 6.39 17.76
CA GLY A 399 -10.45 7.21 17.77
C GLY A 399 -10.73 8.71 17.76
N VAL A 400 -9.64 9.49 17.80
CA VAL A 400 -9.75 10.95 17.60
C VAL A 400 -10.20 11.29 16.19
N THR A 401 -10.00 10.44 15.20
CA THR A 401 -10.52 10.60 13.84
C THR A 401 -11.98 10.17 13.69
N GLY A 402 -12.59 9.59 14.72
CA GLY A 402 -13.96 9.15 14.77
C GLY A 402 -14.10 7.64 14.90
N HIS A 403 -15.31 7.17 14.69
CA HIS A 403 -15.63 5.75 14.74
C HIS A 403 -15.03 5.00 13.54
N MET A 404 -14.36 3.88 13.81
CA MET A 404 -13.80 2.97 12.82
C MET A 404 -14.45 1.60 12.96
N LYS A 405 -14.72 0.96 11.84
CA LYS A 405 -15.22 -0.41 11.77
C LYS A 405 -14.31 -1.23 10.86
N PHE A 406 -13.93 -2.42 11.34
CA PHE A 406 -12.99 -3.28 10.63
C PHE A 406 -13.67 -4.54 10.12
N ASP A 407 -13.29 -4.94 8.90
CA ASP A 407 -13.68 -6.21 8.33
C ASP A 407 -12.84 -7.37 8.90
N PRO A 408 -13.19 -8.64 8.62
CA PRO A 408 -12.40 -9.79 9.07
C PRO A 408 -10.95 -9.83 8.58
N ASN A 409 -10.59 -9.01 7.60
CA ASN A 409 -9.22 -8.84 7.13
C ASN A 409 -8.51 -7.64 7.75
N ALA A 410 -9.08 -7.09 8.84
CA ALA A 410 -8.51 -5.99 9.61
C ALA A 410 -8.34 -4.69 8.80
N LYS A 411 -9.29 -4.42 7.90
CA LYS A 411 -9.34 -3.23 7.06
C LYS A 411 -10.49 -2.34 7.51
N ASN A 412 -10.25 -1.04 7.64
CA ASN A 412 -11.31 -0.06 7.94
C ASN A 412 -12.29 0.06 6.76
N VAL A 413 -13.58 -0.18 7.03
CA VAL A 413 -14.67 -0.16 6.04
C VAL A 413 -15.65 0.99 6.24
N MET A 414 -15.31 1.98 7.06
CA MET A 414 -16.14 3.18 7.21
C MET A 414 -16.19 4.00 5.92
N PRO A 415 -17.34 4.66 5.64
CA PRO A 415 -17.45 5.55 4.48
C PRO A 415 -16.49 6.74 4.61
N LEU A 416 -16.03 7.22 3.45
CA LEU A 416 -15.28 8.47 3.36
C LEU A 416 -16.21 9.69 3.47
N TYR A 417 -15.60 10.85 3.62
CA TYR A 417 -16.26 12.15 3.52
C TYR A 417 -15.92 12.79 2.17
N LEU A 418 -16.83 13.58 1.65
CA LEU A 418 -16.62 14.48 0.51
C LEU A 418 -16.47 15.90 1.04
N GLY A 419 -15.31 16.50 0.79
CA GLY A 419 -15.04 17.90 1.05
C GLY A 419 -15.35 18.74 -0.19
N THR A 420 -15.91 19.92 0.00
CA THR A 420 -16.13 20.91 -1.07
C THR A 420 -15.66 22.27 -0.58
N VAL A 421 -14.79 22.93 -1.37
CA VAL A 421 -14.29 24.27 -1.07
C VAL A 421 -15.32 25.32 -1.50
N GLY A 422 -15.76 26.13 -0.57
CA GLY A 422 -16.67 27.25 -0.81
C GLY A 422 -15.98 28.48 -1.32
N ARG A 423 -16.82 29.48 -1.68
CA ARG A 423 -16.38 30.77 -2.25
C ARG A 423 -15.49 31.59 -1.30
N ASP A 424 -15.72 31.45 0.00
CA ASP A 424 -14.95 32.06 1.09
C ASP A 424 -13.70 31.26 1.49
N GLY A 425 -13.38 30.19 0.76
CA GLY A 425 -12.31 29.25 1.11
C GLY A 425 -12.67 28.26 2.24
N ALA A 426 -13.86 28.40 2.86
CA ALA A 426 -14.32 27.42 3.84
C ALA A 426 -14.65 26.08 3.18
N VAL A 427 -14.31 25.00 3.86
CA VAL A 427 -14.62 23.66 3.37
C VAL A 427 -15.84 23.12 4.08
N LYS A 428 -16.73 22.46 3.33
CA LYS A 428 -17.86 21.72 3.87
C LYS A 428 -17.66 20.24 3.65
N PHE A 429 -17.81 19.45 4.69
CA PHE A 429 -17.72 18.00 4.63
C PHE A 429 -19.11 17.37 4.73
N ARG A 430 -19.31 16.29 4.00
CA ARG A 430 -20.47 15.40 4.15
C ARG A 430 -20.03 13.95 4.01
N VAL A 431 -20.71 13.04 4.68
CA VAL A 431 -20.48 11.61 4.49
C VAL A 431 -20.78 11.25 3.04
N ALA A 432 -19.86 10.52 2.40
CA ALA A 432 -20.06 10.04 1.05
C ALA A 432 -21.10 8.91 1.04
N THR A 433 -21.91 8.88 0.00
CA THR A 433 -22.89 7.80 -0.18
C THR A 433 -22.16 6.51 -0.54
N MET A 434 -22.24 5.54 0.36
CA MET A 434 -21.81 4.17 0.13
C MET A 434 -23.05 3.35 -0.17
N GLY A 435 -23.18 2.83 -1.37
CA GLY A 435 -24.34 2.05 -1.73
C GLY A 435 -24.04 1.14 -2.91
N LYS A 436 -24.84 0.09 -3.06
CA LYS A 436 -24.78 -0.76 -4.24
C LYS A 436 -25.16 0.07 -5.45
N GLN A 437 -24.32 0.03 -6.46
CA GLN A 437 -24.56 0.63 -7.76
C GLN A 437 -24.39 -0.42 -8.82
N GLN A 438 -25.37 -0.53 -9.70
CA GLN A 438 -25.24 -1.43 -10.82
C GLN A 438 -24.15 -0.94 -11.77
N ALA A 439 -23.17 -1.77 -12.01
CA ALA A 439 -22.13 -1.47 -12.98
C ALA A 439 -22.73 -1.50 -14.39
N ALA A 440 -22.55 -0.42 -15.15
CA ALA A 440 -22.95 -0.35 -16.54
C ALA A 440 -22.00 -1.12 -17.48
N TYR A 441 -20.82 -1.46 -16.98
CA TYR A 441 -19.79 -2.16 -17.74
C TYR A 441 -19.36 -3.43 -17.03
N THR A 442 -19.45 -4.54 -17.75
CA THR A 442 -18.84 -5.81 -17.41
C THR A 442 -18.13 -6.34 -18.64
N ASN A 443 -16.82 -6.49 -18.58
CA ASN A 443 -16.07 -7.06 -19.68
C ASN A 443 -15.81 -8.55 -19.41
N PRO A 444 -16.52 -9.46 -20.07
CA PRO A 444 -16.34 -10.89 -19.86
C PRO A 444 -14.95 -11.39 -20.32
N ASN A 445 -14.28 -10.61 -21.17
CA ASN A 445 -12.94 -10.90 -21.67
C ASN A 445 -11.85 -10.18 -20.88
N GLU A 446 -12.19 -9.45 -19.82
CA GLU A 446 -11.22 -8.82 -18.97
C GLU A 446 -10.42 -9.90 -18.27
N GLN A 447 -9.10 -9.86 -18.44
CA GLN A 447 -8.22 -10.85 -17.83
C GLN A 447 -8.34 -10.78 -16.31
N PRO A 448 -8.35 -11.92 -15.63
CA PRO A 448 -8.31 -11.93 -14.19
C PRO A 448 -7.07 -11.19 -13.71
N TYR A 449 -7.24 -10.52 -12.62
CA TYR A 449 -6.18 -9.78 -11.98
C TYR A 449 -5.23 -10.75 -11.28
N ALA A 450 -4.35 -11.33 -12.02
CA ALA A 450 -3.48 -12.36 -11.49
C ALA A 450 -2.36 -11.76 -10.62
N ARG A 451 -1.91 -10.53 -10.97
CA ARG A 451 -0.72 -9.91 -10.37
C ARG A 451 -0.83 -8.40 -10.41
N VAL A 452 -0.15 -7.72 -9.48
CA VAL A 452 -0.08 -6.24 -9.48
C VAL A 452 0.46 -5.77 -10.82
N GLY A 453 -0.21 -4.79 -11.39
CA GLY A 453 0.19 -4.17 -12.64
C GLY A 453 -0.29 -4.88 -13.88
N GLU A 454 -1.00 -6.01 -13.79
CA GLU A 454 -1.61 -6.64 -14.96
C GLU A 454 -2.85 -5.90 -15.48
N ASP A 455 -3.36 -4.94 -14.73
CA ASP A 455 -4.33 -3.97 -15.21
C ASP A 455 -3.74 -2.95 -16.21
N GLY A 456 -2.50 -3.14 -16.58
CA GLY A 456 -1.78 -2.37 -17.60
C GLY A 456 -1.17 -1.06 -17.09
N VAL A 457 -1.34 -0.74 -15.81
CA VAL A 457 -0.85 0.53 -15.26
C VAL A 457 0.64 0.50 -14.98
N ASP A 458 1.12 -0.58 -14.42
CA ASP A 458 2.52 -0.65 -13.97
C ASP A 458 3.50 -1.07 -15.05
N PHE A 459 3.03 -1.73 -16.10
CA PHE A 459 3.90 -2.14 -17.21
C PHE A 459 4.17 -1.04 -18.22
N SER A 460 3.34 -0.05 -18.27
CA SER A 460 3.59 1.15 -19.06
C SER A 460 4.62 2.09 -18.40
N GLY A 461 5.22 1.63 -17.31
CA GLY A 461 6.19 2.39 -16.55
C GLY A 461 7.43 2.77 -17.34
N PRO A 462 8.25 3.68 -16.80
CA PRO A 462 9.47 4.19 -17.44
C PRO A 462 10.61 3.16 -17.45
N ALA A 463 10.31 1.90 -17.29
CA ALA A 463 11.28 0.81 -17.18
C ALA A 463 12.28 0.71 -18.36
N THR A 464 12.06 1.50 -19.38
CA THR A 464 12.75 1.37 -20.65
C THR A 464 13.84 2.38 -20.89
N SER A 465 13.83 3.48 -20.15
CA SER A 465 14.67 4.63 -20.52
C SER A 465 16.15 4.48 -20.16
N ASP A 466 16.49 3.54 -19.29
CA ASP A 466 17.86 3.32 -18.82
C ASP A 466 18.60 2.17 -19.51
N LEU A 467 17.88 1.30 -20.23
CA LEU A 467 18.46 0.26 -21.06
C LEU A 467 18.72 0.80 -22.47
N LYS A 468 19.68 1.70 -22.60
CA LYS A 468 20.07 2.25 -23.90
C LYS A 468 20.85 1.22 -24.71
N THR A 469 20.90 1.44 -26.02
CA THR A 469 21.69 0.66 -26.98
C THR A 469 23.11 0.43 -26.45
N GLY A 470 23.43 -0.81 -26.18
CA GLY A 470 24.71 -1.28 -25.63
C GLY A 470 24.74 -2.79 -25.50
N GLU A 471 25.75 -3.27 -24.84
CA GLU A 471 25.90 -4.70 -24.56
C GLU A 471 24.73 -5.20 -23.71
N LEU A 472 24.03 -6.26 -24.16
CA LEU A 472 23.02 -6.93 -23.38
C LEU A 472 23.64 -7.57 -22.14
N ARG A 473 23.16 -7.21 -20.95
CA ARG A 473 23.65 -7.71 -19.67
C ARG A 473 22.54 -8.44 -18.92
N ILE A 474 22.87 -9.61 -18.39
CA ILE A 474 21.97 -10.43 -17.56
C ILE A 474 22.67 -10.71 -16.24
N GLY A 475 22.00 -10.41 -15.14
CA GLY A 475 22.50 -10.70 -13.81
C GLY A 475 22.27 -12.17 -13.44
N VAL A 476 23.25 -12.80 -12.82
CA VAL A 476 23.08 -14.11 -12.20
C VAL A 476 23.38 -13.93 -10.70
N PHE A 477 22.37 -14.08 -9.87
CA PHE A 477 22.42 -13.76 -8.46
C PHE A 477 22.18 -15.00 -7.60
N GLY A 478 23.12 -15.32 -6.72
CA GLY A 478 22.98 -16.43 -5.78
C GLY A 478 24.30 -16.98 -5.30
N PRO A 479 24.28 -17.94 -4.36
CA PRO A 479 25.48 -18.62 -3.92
C PRO A 479 26.20 -19.25 -5.11
N ASN A 480 27.51 -19.10 -5.19
CA ASN A 480 28.31 -19.64 -6.27
C ASN A 480 27.97 -19.15 -7.70
N ALA A 481 27.30 -17.99 -7.85
CA ALA A 481 26.92 -17.44 -9.15
C ALA A 481 28.07 -17.45 -10.17
N GLY A 482 29.29 -17.08 -9.76
CA GLY A 482 30.49 -17.12 -10.62
C GLY A 482 30.84 -18.51 -11.14
N LYS A 483 30.65 -19.56 -10.33
CA LYS A 483 30.89 -20.94 -10.78
C LYS A 483 29.79 -21.43 -11.71
N LEU A 484 28.56 -21.01 -11.46
CA LEU A 484 27.40 -21.42 -12.27
C LEU A 484 27.42 -20.85 -13.69
N VAL A 485 28.04 -19.69 -13.88
CA VAL A 485 28.19 -19.08 -15.23
C VAL A 485 29.49 -19.46 -15.94
N ALA A 486 30.42 -20.08 -15.24
CA ALA A 486 31.68 -20.50 -15.83
C ALA A 486 31.42 -21.55 -16.92
N GLY A 487 31.84 -21.26 -18.14
CA GLY A 487 31.64 -22.14 -19.30
C GLY A 487 30.36 -21.86 -20.10
N ILE A 488 29.48 -20.98 -19.66
CA ILE A 488 28.35 -20.54 -20.49
C ILE A 488 28.88 -19.64 -21.61
N LYS A 489 28.60 -20.02 -22.85
CA LYS A 489 28.97 -19.22 -24.01
C LYS A 489 28.13 -17.96 -24.10
N GLN A 490 28.78 -16.79 -24.18
CA GLN A 490 28.15 -15.47 -24.13
C GLN A 490 28.19 -14.80 -25.51
N ASP A 491 27.41 -15.33 -26.46
CA ASP A 491 27.30 -14.75 -27.79
C ASP A 491 26.25 -13.63 -27.83
N GLY A 492 26.73 -12.39 -27.96
CA GLY A 492 25.86 -11.20 -28.04
C GLY A 492 25.29 -10.71 -26.70
N PHE A 493 25.70 -11.29 -25.59
CA PHE A 493 25.31 -10.85 -24.26
C PHE A 493 26.42 -11.07 -23.23
N ARG A 494 26.32 -10.42 -22.08
CA ARG A 494 27.25 -10.58 -20.96
C ARG A 494 26.54 -11.02 -19.69
N LEU A 495 27.07 -12.03 -19.02
CA LEU A 495 26.63 -12.44 -17.68
C LEU A 495 27.39 -11.68 -16.62
N ILE A 496 26.65 -11.17 -15.63
CA ILE A 496 27.22 -10.52 -14.44
C ILE A 496 26.88 -11.36 -13.23
N PRO A 497 27.82 -12.24 -12.81
CA PRO A 497 27.60 -13.05 -11.61
C PRO A 497 27.80 -12.22 -10.35
N VAL A 498 26.81 -12.27 -9.46
CA VAL A 498 26.83 -11.60 -8.17
C VAL A 498 26.53 -12.63 -7.08
N PRO A 499 27.49 -12.91 -6.19
CA PRO A 499 27.26 -13.84 -5.09
C PRO A 499 26.29 -13.26 -4.07
N SER A 500 25.32 -14.05 -3.63
CA SER A 500 24.51 -13.72 -2.47
C SER A 500 25.25 -14.16 -1.21
N GLU A 501 25.31 -13.28 -0.22
CA GLU A 501 25.86 -13.55 1.09
C GLU A 501 24.73 -13.90 2.08
N GLN A 502 25.08 -14.48 3.23
CA GLN A 502 24.12 -14.70 4.32
C GLN A 502 23.63 -13.37 4.92
N ASN A 503 24.42 -12.31 4.78
CA ASN A 503 24.04 -10.98 5.21
C ASN A 503 23.08 -10.36 4.18
N TRP A 504 21.82 -10.21 4.57
CA TRP A 504 20.76 -9.63 3.77
C TRP A 504 21.09 -8.24 3.21
N GLY A 505 21.69 -7.36 4.05
CA GLY A 505 22.01 -5.99 3.65
C GLY A 505 23.02 -5.93 2.52
N LYS A 506 24.09 -6.71 2.61
CA LYS A 506 25.12 -6.76 1.55
C LYS A 506 24.56 -7.32 0.25
N SER A 507 23.79 -8.39 0.34
CA SER A 507 23.14 -9.01 -0.83
C SER A 507 22.12 -8.06 -1.47
N SER A 508 21.38 -7.29 -0.69
CA SER A 508 20.46 -6.27 -1.18
C SER A 508 21.19 -5.13 -1.90
N THR A 509 22.30 -4.65 -1.34
CA THR A 509 23.13 -3.62 -1.98
C THR A 509 23.70 -4.11 -3.30
N ALA A 510 24.22 -5.33 -3.34
CA ALA A 510 24.76 -5.92 -4.55
C ALA A 510 23.70 -6.08 -5.66
N LEU A 511 22.47 -6.43 -5.30
CA LEU A 511 21.35 -6.46 -6.25
C LEU A 511 20.98 -5.07 -6.77
N VAL A 512 20.99 -4.05 -5.91
CA VAL A 512 20.75 -2.67 -6.32
C VAL A 512 21.81 -2.20 -7.32
N GLU A 513 23.08 -2.51 -7.06
CA GLU A 513 24.16 -2.20 -8.00
C GLU A 513 23.96 -2.92 -9.35
N LEU A 514 23.61 -4.19 -9.33
CA LEU A 514 23.35 -4.98 -10.52
C LEU A 514 22.27 -4.34 -11.41
N VAL A 515 21.22 -3.76 -10.80
CA VAL A 515 20.12 -3.14 -11.55
C VAL A 515 20.43 -1.72 -12.00
N TYR A 516 20.99 -0.88 -11.13
CA TYR A 516 21.17 0.54 -11.41
C TYR A 516 22.54 0.92 -11.98
N LYS A 517 23.59 0.23 -11.55
CA LYS A 517 24.97 0.47 -12.03
C LYS A 517 25.27 -0.38 -13.27
N ASP A 518 25.02 -1.69 -13.18
CA ASP A 518 25.30 -2.62 -14.28
C ASP A 518 24.19 -2.65 -15.33
N LYS A 519 23.00 -2.14 -14.99
CA LYS A 519 21.84 -1.96 -15.89
C LYS A 519 21.43 -3.24 -16.60
N VAL A 520 21.33 -4.33 -15.85
CA VAL A 520 20.92 -5.62 -16.39
C VAL A 520 19.49 -5.59 -16.94
N ALA A 521 19.25 -6.29 -18.03
CA ALA A 521 17.92 -6.44 -18.64
C ALA A 521 17.02 -7.40 -17.85
N GLY A 522 17.62 -8.40 -17.21
CA GLY A 522 16.94 -9.36 -16.36
C GLY A 522 17.89 -10.01 -15.35
N ILE A 523 17.34 -10.74 -14.40
CA ILE A 523 18.10 -11.44 -13.35
C ILE A 523 17.72 -12.92 -13.34
N ILE A 524 18.70 -13.80 -13.21
CA ILE A 524 18.51 -15.20 -12.86
C ILE A 524 18.87 -15.38 -11.39
N ALA A 525 17.90 -15.72 -10.55
CA ALA A 525 18.11 -16.00 -9.13
C ALA A 525 18.25 -17.52 -8.94
N THR A 526 19.39 -17.95 -8.39
CA THR A 526 19.81 -19.38 -8.46
C THR A 526 19.35 -20.23 -7.29
N ASP A 527 18.73 -19.61 -6.28
CA ASP A 527 18.16 -20.32 -5.12
C ASP A 527 16.99 -19.55 -4.51
N ARG A 528 16.30 -20.19 -3.55
CA ARG A 528 15.15 -19.66 -2.88
C ARG A 528 15.41 -18.29 -2.21
N ALA A 529 16.49 -18.16 -1.45
CA ALA A 529 16.77 -16.95 -0.68
C ALA A 529 17.10 -15.78 -1.61
N SER A 530 17.93 -16.02 -2.61
CA SER A 530 18.26 -15.05 -3.67
C SER A 530 17.03 -14.63 -4.46
N ALA A 531 16.14 -15.59 -4.78
CA ALA A 531 14.89 -15.30 -5.49
C ALA A 531 13.95 -14.40 -4.70
N HIS A 532 13.79 -14.63 -3.40
CA HIS A 532 13.00 -13.75 -2.54
C HIS A 532 13.58 -12.36 -2.43
N LEU A 533 14.90 -12.24 -2.41
CA LEU A 533 15.55 -10.93 -2.37
C LEU A 533 15.41 -10.21 -3.71
N ALA A 534 15.62 -10.91 -4.83
CA ALA A 534 15.42 -10.36 -6.16
C ALA A 534 13.96 -9.94 -6.41
N ALA A 535 12.98 -10.72 -5.91
CA ALA A 535 11.56 -10.39 -5.98
C ALA A 535 11.24 -9.03 -5.35
N GLN A 536 11.88 -8.70 -4.25
CA GLN A 536 11.67 -7.42 -3.58
C GLN A 536 12.20 -6.24 -4.40
N ILE A 537 13.31 -6.42 -5.10
CA ILE A 537 13.88 -5.41 -6.02
C ILE A 537 13.03 -5.26 -7.27
N ALA A 538 12.57 -6.36 -7.83
CA ALA A 538 11.81 -6.38 -9.06
C ALA A 538 10.54 -5.50 -9.02
N VAL A 539 9.89 -5.41 -7.87
CA VAL A 539 8.70 -4.54 -7.66
C VAL A 539 8.99 -3.06 -7.98
N LYS A 540 10.18 -2.58 -7.65
CA LYS A 540 10.54 -1.16 -7.86
C LYS A 540 11.26 -0.89 -9.17
N THR A 541 12.05 -1.85 -9.60
CA THR A 541 12.96 -1.65 -10.72
C THR A 541 12.40 -2.16 -12.03
N PHE A 542 11.26 -2.84 -11.95
CA PHE A 542 10.63 -3.48 -13.10
C PHE A 542 11.60 -4.40 -13.86
N VAL A 543 12.56 -4.99 -13.15
CA VAL A 543 13.49 -5.95 -13.72
C VAL A 543 12.88 -7.35 -13.69
N PRO A 544 12.72 -8.04 -14.80
CA PRO A 544 12.23 -9.41 -14.80
C PRO A 544 13.24 -10.36 -14.18
N VAL A 545 12.74 -11.29 -13.38
CA VAL A 545 13.53 -12.28 -12.64
C VAL A 545 13.05 -13.68 -12.99
N ILE A 546 13.94 -14.55 -13.42
CA ILE A 546 13.71 -15.99 -13.47
C ILE A 546 14.31 -16.59 -12.20
N ALA A 547 13.49 -17.23 -11.41
CA ALA A 547 13.87 -17.82 -10.13
C ALA A 547 13.95 -19.34 -10.23
N LEU A 548 15.09 -19.92 -9.93
CA LEU A 548 15.30 -21.36 -9.86
C LEU A 548 14.92 -21.85 -8.45
N SER A 549 13.64 -22.16 -8.26
CA SER A 549 13.13 -22.49 -6.92
C SER A 549 11.83 -23.28 -6.99
N SER A 550 11.65 -24.20 -6.05
CA SER A 550 10.37 -24.89 -5.82
C SER A 550 9.36 -24.06 -4.98
N ASP A 551 9.77 -22.90 -4.49
CA ASP A 551 8.94 -22.10 -3.59
C ASP A 551 7.84 -21.33 -4.34
N LYS A 552 6.62 -21.85 -4.27
CA LYS A 552 5.44 -21.24 -4.90
C LYS A 552 5.06 -19.87 -4.32
N THR A 553 5.59 -19.50 -3.14
CA THR A 553 5.32 -18.17 -2.58
C THR A 553 5.92 -17.04 -3.42
N LEU A 554 6.92 -17.33 -4.24
CA LEU A 554 7.54 -16.36 -5.15
C LEU A 554 6.57 -15.81 -6.20
N THR A 555 5.69 -16.66 -6.71
CA THR A 555 4.76 -16.33 -7.79
C THR A 555 3.34 -16.04 -7.28
N SER A 556 3.05 -16.40 -6.03
CA SER A 556 1.78 -16.09 -5.39
C SER A 556 1.72 -14.71 -4.72
N THR A 557 2.83 -13.98 -4.69
CA THR A 557 2.98 -12.71 -3.96
C THR A 557 2.71 -11.48 -4.81
N ASN A 558 1.90 -11.60 -5.84
CA ASN A 558 1.44 -10.46 -6.63
C ASN A 558 2.56 -9.55 -7.17
N ILE A 559 3.67 -10.18 -7.56
CA ILE A 559 4.80 -9.50 -8.22
C ILE A 559 4.89 -9.98 -9.65
N PRO A 560 4.46 -9.19 -10.63
CA PRO A 560 4.36 -9.63 -12.02
C PRO A 560 5.71 -9.80 -12.72
N TRP A 561 6.79 -9.59 -12.01
CA TRP A 561 8.17 -9.60 -12.53
C TRP A 561 8.94 -10.88 -12.21
N ILE A 562 8.31 -11.85 -11.51
CA ILE A 562 8.94 -13.11 -11.10
C ILE A 562 8.38 -14.26 -11.92
N PHE A 563 9.27 -15.05 -12.50
CA PHE A 563 8.99 -16.25 -13.26
C PHE A 563 9.75 -17.41 -12.60
N ARG A 564 9.06 -18.49 -12.30
CA ARG A 564 9.64 -19.58 -11.54
C ARG A 564 9.90 -20.80 -12.42
N LEU A 565 11.12 -21.32 -12.37
CA LEU A 565 11.52 -22.60 -12.93
C LEU A 565 11.90 -23.57 -11.80
N PRO A 566 11.85 -24.89 -12.07
CA PRO A 566 12.33 -25.90 -11.13
C PRO A 566 13.78 -25.62 -10.67
N PRO A 567 14.14 -25.95 -9.42
CA PRO A 567 15.46 -25.64 -8.87
C PRO A 567 16.61 -26.39 -9.54
N ASP A 568 16.31 -27.50 -10.19
CA ASP A 568 17.25 -28.34 -10.96
C ASP A 568 17.42 -27.89 -12.42
N THR A 569 16.71 -26.85 -12.84
CA THR A 569 16.88 -26.27 -14.19
C THR A 569 18.31 -25.72 -14.33
N PRO A 570 19.05 -26.12 -15.37
CA PRO A 570 20.38 -25.57 -15.62
C PRO A 570 20.33 -24.05 -15.78
N VAL A 571 21.25 -23.34 -15.12
CA VAL A 571 21.34 -21.87 -15.21
C VAL A 571 21.46 -21.40 -16.67
N GLU A 572 22.18 -22.16 -17.51
CA GLU A 572 22.30 -21.88 -18.94
C GLU A 572 20.95 -21.84 -19.65
N GLU A 573 20.03 -22.73 -19.33
CA GLU A 573 18.68 -22.73 -19.91
C GLU A 573 17.83 -21.52 -19.46
N ALA A 574 17.92 -21.15 -18.19
CA ALA A 574 17.26 -19.94 -17.68
C ALA A 574 17.83 -18.66 -18.33
N VAL A 575 19.14 -18.63 -18.54
CA VAL A 575 19.82 -17.54 -19.28
C VAL A 575 19.32 -17.49 -20.73
N ARG A 576 19.24 -18.62 -21.42
CA ARG A 576 18.76 -18.68 -22.82
C ARG A 576 17.30 -18.20 -22.90
N ALA A 577 16.43 -18.58 -21.96
CA ALA A 577 15.05 -18.10 -21.90
C ALA A 577 14.98 -16.57 -21.74
N MET A 578 15.80 -16.01 -20.87
CA MET A 578 15.89 -14.56 -20.70
C MET A 578 16.42 -13.86 -21.95
N VAL A 579 17.48 -14.39 -22.58
CA VAL A 579 18.06 -13.85 -23.83
C VAL A 579 17.03 -13.88 -24.95
N GLU A 580 16.29 -14.97 -25.09
CA GLU A 580 15.23 -15.08 -26.10
C GLU A 580 14.11 -14.06 -25.87
N ALA A 581 13.68 -13.88 -24.61
CA ALA A 581 12.70 -12.87 -24.27
C ALA A 581 13.19 -11.44 -24.57
N VAL A 582 14.50 -11.18 -24.37
CA VAL A 582 15.12 -9.89 -24.76
C VAL A 582 15.16 -9.73 -26.27
N HIS A 583 15.50 -10.76 -27.02
CA HIS A 583 15.52 -10.66 -28.49
C HIS A 583 14.12 -10.37 -29.06
N LYS A 584 13.06 -10.92 -28.46
CA LYS A 584 11.66 -10.68 -28.88
C LYS A 584 11.15 -9.32 -28.41
N GLY A 585 11.41 -8.95 -27.16
CA GLY A 585 10.90 -7.73 -26.54
C GLY A 585 11.78 -6.48 -26.69
N GLY A 586 13.02 -6.65 -27.17
CA GLY A 586 14.04 -5.59 -27.21
C GLY A 586 14.55 -5.22 -25.82
N LEU A 587 15.36 -4.16 -25.74
CA LEU A 587 15.93 -3.66 -24.47
C LEU A 587 14.89 -2.84 -23.67
N ASN A 588 13.78 -3.46 -23.38
CA ASN A 588 12.65 -2.88 -22.64
C ASN A 588 12.17 -3.88 -21.60
N ARG A 589 12.40 -3.60 -20.31
CA ARG A 589 12.05 -4.52 -19.22
C ARG A 589 10.57 -4.92 -19.22
N GLY A 590 9.68 -3.98 -19.52
CA GLY A 590 8.24 -4.28 -19.63
C GLY A 590 7.92 -5.22 -20.78
N ALA A 591 8.53 -5.02 -21.95
CA ALA A 591 8.37 -5.90 -23.09
C ALA A 591 9.01 -7.28 -22.85
N ILE A 592 10.22 -7.33 -22.25
CA ILE A 592 10.87 -8.59 -21.83
C ILE A 592 9.95 -9.38 -20.88
N ARG A 593 9.36 -8.70 -19.90
CA ARG A 593 8.39 -9.32 -18.98
C ARG A 593 7.19 -9.89 -19.74
N THR A 594 6.67 -9.16 -20.71
CA THR A 594 5.52 -9.61 -21.51
C THR A 594 5.88 -10.85 -22.33
N GLU A 595 7.07 -10.88 -22.93
CA GLU A 595 7.56 -12.05 -23.66
C GLU A 595 7.75 -13.27 -22.74
N LEU A 596 8.26 -13.06 -21.53
CA LEU A 596 8.32 -14.14 -20.52
C LEU A 596 6.93 -14.65 -20.13
N ALA A 597 5.95 -13.77 -20.00
CA ALA A 597 4.61 -14.15 -19.56
C ALA A 597 3.73 -14.79 -20.65
N SER A 598 3.96 -14.49 -21.91
CA SER A 598 3.10 -14.91 -23.02
C SER A 598 3.80 -15.75 -24.07
N GLY A 599 5.13 -15.77 -24.07
CA GLY A 599 5.93 -16.42 -25.08
C GLY A 599 6.18 -17.90 -24.85
N ASP A 600 6.30 -18.63 -25.96
CA ASP A 600 6.92 -19.93 -25.98
C ASP A 600 8.43 -19.72 -26.05
N LEU A 601 9.13 -20.07 -24.99
CA LEU A 601 10.57 -19.88 -24.88
C LEU A 601 11.30 -21.23 -25.04
N ILE A 602 12.48 -21.18 -25.68
CA ILE A 602 13.30 -22.35 -25.98
C ILE A 602 12.49 -23.43 -26.73
N ALA A 603 11.99 -23.06 -27.91
CA ALA A 603 11.18 -23.94 -28.75
C ALA A 603 9.99 -24.61 -28.02
N GLY A 604 9.34 -23.87 -27.13
CA GLY A 604 8.17 -24.36 -26.38
C GLY A 604 8.50 -25.13 -25.11
N LYS A 605 9.77 -25.21 -24.71
CA LYS A 605 10.18 -25.88 -23.46
C LYS A 605 9.67 -25.14 -22.23
N PHE A 606 9.64 -23.79 -22.26
CA PHE A 606 9.15 -22.97 -21.16
C PHE A 606 7.96 -22.13 -21.61
N ARG A 607 6.84 -22.34 -20.93
CA ARG A 607 5.63 -21.55 -21.02
C ARG A 607 5.21 -21.15 -19.61
N PHE A 608 5.14 -19.87 -19.36
CA PHE A 608 4.68 -19.40 -18.05
C PHE A 608 3.20 -19.04 -18.10
N GLU A 609 2.53 -19.26 -16.98
CA GLU A 609 1.22 -18.66 -16.74
C GLU A 609 1.35 -17.17 -16.43
N SER A 610 0.25 -16.44 -16.46
CA SER A 610 0.21 -15.02 -16.05
C SER A 610 0.70 -14.79 -14.62
N THR A 611 0.61 -15.80 -13.76
CA THR A 611 1.15 -15.81 -12.40
C THR A 611 2.68 -15.91 -12.34
N GLY A 612 3.36 -16.25 -13.43
CA GLY A 612 4.81 -16.54 -13.49
C GLY A 612 5.17 -17.98 -13.16
N GLU A 613 4.19 -18.86 -12.94
CA GLU A 613 4.40 -20.30 -12.82
C GLU A 613 4.68 -20.93 -14.19
N LEU A 614 5.53 -21.96 -14.22
CA LEU A 614 5.73 -22.79 -15.39
C LEU A 614 4.47 -23.64 -15.61
N ARG A 615 3.95 -23.65 -16.84
CA ARG A 615 2.84 -24.52 -17.26
C ARG A 615 3.24 -25.96 -17.36
#